data_09ec74ced99b93debd2a3f35f6a41788
#
_entry.id   09ec74ced99b93debd2a3f35f6a41788
#
_cell.length_a   1.000
_cell.length_b   1.000
_cell.length_c   1.000
_cell.angle_alpha   90.00
_cell.angle_beta   90.00
_cell.angle_gamma   90.00
#
_symmetry.space_group_name_H-M   'P 1'
#
loop_
_entity.id
_entity.type
_entity.pdbx_description
1 polymer ?
#
loop_
_entity_poly.entity_id
_entity_poly.type
_entity_poly.pdbx_seq_one_letter_code
_entity_poly.pdbx_strand_id
1 'polypeptide(L)'
;KINNLYVSKKTKLSKKEILKKTGIRTRYFVNTKETASLIAYNAAKQALKRSKINKNEIDLIICCTFVGDYQFPCLASKVHNLLGLKNAGAYDILANCTGFQIGISTAVEKIKNDKHVKNILVIGSAVQSPFLDWSSAENSMYFGDGSGAAIVSRVPKGYGMLSSEIICNSNAYEDVKLVGGGSLLPSNKYNFKNK
;
A
#
# COMPACT_ATOMS: atom_id res chain seq x y z
N LYS A 1 6.18 11.45 12.58
CA LYS A 1 5.43 12.56 11.97
C LYS A 1 6.39 13.63 11.47
N ILE A 2 6.24 14.06 10.22
CA ILE A 2 7.09 15.03 9.52
C ILE A 2 6.21 16.23 9.13
N ASN A 3 6.71 17.45 9.34
CA ASN A 3 6.05 18.69 8.92
C ASN A 3 6.73 19.32 7.69
N ASN A 4 6.13 20.38 7.16
CA ASN A 4 6.66 21.05 5.97
C ASN A 4 8.02 21.77 6.22
N LEU A 5 8.43 21.99 7.46
CA LEU A 5 9.77 22.50 7.75
C LEU A 5 10.86 21.51 7.36
N TYR A 6 10.63 20.21 7.62
CA TYR A 6 11.55 19.16 7.20
C TYR A 6 11.69 19.10 5.67
N VAL A 7 10.53 19.11 4.95
CA VAL A 7 10.52 19.10 3.48
C VAL A 7 11.19 20.34 2.90
N SER A 8 10.91 21.53 3.47
CA SER A 8 11.51 22.79 3.08
C SER A 8 13.04 22.81 3.24
N LYS A 9 13.58 22.14 4.27
CA LYS A 9 15.04 21.99 4.44
C LYS A 9 15.70 21.06 3.42
N LYS A 10 14.93 20.14 2.81
CA LYS A 10 15.40 19.19 1.81
C LYS A 10 15.19 19.68 0.38
N THR A 11 14.31 20.64 0.20
CA THR A 11 13.94 21.20 -1.10
C THR A 11 14.21 22.71 -1.09
N LYS A 12 14.14 23.37 -2.25
CA LYS A 12 14.26 24.84 -2.34
C LYS A 12 12.93 25.57 -2.06
N LEU A 13 11.86 24.83 -1.74
CA LEU A 13 10.52 25.38 -1.55
C LEU A 13 10.30 25.81 -0.09
N SER A 14 9.62 26.95 0.12
CA SER A 14 9.17 27.40 1.42
C SER A 14 7.99 26.52 1.93
N LYS A 15 7.78 26.53 3.25
CA LYS A 15 6.62 25.84 3.88
C LYS A 15 5.27 26.30 3.29
N LYS A 16 5.16 27.59 2.93
CA LYS A 16 3.95 28.19 2.36
C LYS A 16 3.70 27.66 0.95
N GLU A 17 4.73 27.57 0.13
CA GLU A 17 4.63 27.00 -1.23
C GLU A 17 4.27 25.53 -1.20
N ILE A 18 4.92 24.72 -0.32
CA ILE A 18 4.59 23.31 -0.16
C ILE A 18 3.11 23.16 0.22
N LEU A 19 2.64 23.93 1.20
CA LEU A 19 1.23 23.88 1.63
C LEU A 19 0.29 24.30 0.50
N LYS A 20 0.61 25.35 -0.25
CA LYS A 20 -0.21 25.84 -1.38
C LYS A 20 -0.31 24.82 -2.49
N LYS A 21 0.80 24.16 -2.84
CA LYS A 21 0.85 23.16 -3.91
C LYS A 21 0.21 21.83 -3.53
N THR A 22 0.33 21.38 -2.27
CA THR A 22 -0.04 20.02 -1.86
C THR A 22 -1.27 19.95 -0.95
N GLY A 23 -1.61 21.01 -0.25
CA GLY A 23 -2.58 20.97 0.86
C GLY A 23 -2.08 20.24 2.11
N ILE A 24 -0.90 19.61 2.05
CA ILE A 24 -0.37 18.74 3.10
C ILE A 24 0.33 19.57 4.17
N ARG A 25 -0.11 19.46 5.42
CA ARG A 25 0.53 20.10 6.59
C ARG A 25 1.57 19.19 7.24
N THR A 26 1.27 17.90 7.34
CA THR A 26 2.14 16.89 7.95
C THR A 26 1.99 15.56 7.22
N ARG A 27 3.03 14.74 7.29
CA ARG A 27 3.05 13.36 6.79
C ARG A 27 3.79 12.46 7.79
N TYR A 28 3.72 11.16 7.56
CA TYR A 28 4.48 10.19 8.37
C TYR A 28 5.54 9.55 7.49
N PHE A 29 6.71 9.35 8.03
CA PHE A 29 7.76 8.52 7.46
C PHE A 29 8.07 7.41 8.44
N VAL A 30 8.29 6.21 7.92
CA VAL A 30 8.77 5.08 8.71
C VAL A 30 10.15 5.40 9.29
N ASN A 31 10.46 4.84 10.43
CA ASN A 31 11.79 4.83 11.00
C ASN A 31 12.52 3.52 10.62
N THR A 32 13.76 3.37 11.02
CA THR A 32 14.61 2.22 10.67
C THR A 32 14.11 0.87 11.20
N LYS A 33 13.13 0.85 12.12
CA LYS A 33 12.54 -0.35 12.69
C LYS A 33 11.16 -0.67 12.09
N GLU A 34 10.60 0.23 11.31
CA GLU A 34 9.29 0.07 10.69
C GLU A 34 9.45 -0.37 9.24
N THR A 35 8.83 -1.49 8.89
CA THR A 35 8.80 -2.07 7.54
C THR A 35 7.39 -2.04 6.98
N ALA A 36 7.24 -2.24 5.66
CA ALA A 36 5.93 -2.34 5.02
C ALA A 36 5.07 -3.43 5.69
N SER A 37 5.66 -4.57 6.02
CA SER A 37 4.95 -5.67 6.69
C SER A 37 4.50 -5.31 8.11
N LEU A 38 5.31 -4.56 8.87
CA LEU A 38 4.96 -4.21 10.24
C LEU A 38 3.81 -3.21 10.30
N ILE A 39 3.83 -2.18 9.44
CA ILE A 39 2.72 -1.21 9.39
C ILE A 39 1.44 -1.84 8.81
N ALA A 40 1.56 -2.74 7.82
CA ALA A 40 0.45 -3.53 7.28
C ALA A 40 -0.17 -4.45 8.35
N TYR A 41 0.66 -5.18 9.12
CA TYR A 41 0.24 -6.00 10.24
C TYR A 41 -0.51 -5.20 11.30
N ASN A 42 -0.02 -4.01 11.66
CA ASN A 42 -0.68 -3.14 12.63
C ASN A 42 -2.05 -2.65 12.13
N ALA A 43 -2.17 -2.31 10.85
CA ALA A 43 -3.44 -1.94 10.24
C ALA A 43 -4.42 -3.14 10.23
N ALA A 44 -3.94 -4.32 9.87
CA ALA A 44 -4.72 -5.57 9.89
C ALA A 44 -5.27 -5.90 11.29
N LYS A 45 -4.42 -5.78 12.33
CA LYS A 45 -4.87 -5.96 13.72
C LYS A 45 -5.97 -4.99 14.12
N GLN A 46 -5.87 -3.74 13.71
CA GLN A 46 -6.91 -2.75 13.98
C GLN A 46 -8.22 -3.08 13.26
N ALA A 47 -8.16 -3.51 11.99
CA ALA A 47 -9.34 -3.93 11.24
C ALA A 47 -10.02 -5.13 11.88
N LEU A 48 -9.27 -6.16 12.26
CA LEU A 48 -9.79 -7.33 12.98
C LEU A 48 -10.44 -6.94 14.31
N LYS A 49 -9.78 -6.09 15.10
CA LYS A 49 -10.32 -5.63 16.38
C LYS A 49 -11.65 -4.85 16.21
N ARG A 50 -11.74 -3.99 15.19
CA ARG A 50 -12.94 -3.16 14.93
C ARG A 50 -14.09 -3.97 14.36
N SER A 51 -13.84 -4.92 13.49
CA SER A 51 -14.88 -5.78 12.88
C SER A 51 -15.41 -6.83 13.84
N LYS A 52 -14.69 -7.15 14.91
CA LYS A 52 -14.95 -8.28 15.83
C LYS A 52 -14.94 -9.66 15.15
N ILE A 53 -14.45 -9.75 13.91
CA ILE A 53 -14.26 -11.01 13.19
C ILE A 53 -13.03 -11.72 13.76
N ASN A 54 -13.17 -13.02 14.04
CA ASN A 54 -12.04 -13.83 14.47
C ASN A 54 -11.05 -13.96 13.31
N LYS A 55 -9.76 -13.81 13.59
CA LYS A 55 -8.72 -13.94 12.56
C LYS A 55 -8.76 -15.27 11.80
N ASN A 56 -9.21 -16.36 12.45
CA ASN A 56 -9.34 -17.67 11.83
C ASN A 56 -10.51 -17.79 10.85
N GLU A 57 -11.38 -16.78 10.80
CA GLU A 57 -12.48 -16.65 9.83
C GLU A 57 -12.09 -15.86 8.59
N ILE A 58 -10.83 -15.43 8.49
CA ILE A 58 -10.29 -14.80 7.28
C ILE A 58 -9.91 -15.88 6.29
N ASP A 59 -10.50 -15.81 5.10
CA ASP A 59 -10.29 -16.78 4.02
C ASP A 59 -9.17 -16.35 3.06
N LEU A 60 -8.91 -15.03 2.99
CA LEU A 60 -7.93 -14.46 2.08
C LEU A 60 -7.37 -13.13 2.59
N ILE A 61 -6.08 -12.91 2.38
CA ILE A 61 -5.43 -11.60 2.51
C ILE A 61 -5.07 -11.08 1.12
N ILE A 62 -5.44 -9.84 0.86
CA ILE A 62 -5.00 -9.08 -0.32
C ILE A 62 -4.22 -7.87 0.19
N CYS A 63 -2.91 -7.81 -0.08
CA CYS A 63 -2.12 -6.61 0.17
C CYS A 63 -2.00 -5.79 -1.12
N CYS A 64 -2.40 -4.54 -1.06
CA CYS A 64 -2.30 -3.60 -2.16
C CYS A 64 -1.08 -2.72 -1.88
N THR A 65 0.01 -3.03 -2.56
CA THR A 65 1.31 -2.35 -2.37
C THR A 65 2.09 -2.38 -3.68
N PHE A 66 3.00 -1.43 -3.88
CA PHE A 66 3.97 -1.48 -4.97
C PHE A 66 5.40 -1.74 -4.46
N VAL A 67 5.63 -1.58 -3.14
CA VAL A 67 6.89 -1.90 -2.48
C VAL A 67 6.60 -2.64 -1.19
N GLY A 68 6.92 -3.93 -1.16
CA GLY A 68 6.93 -4.75 0.05
C GLY A 68 8.26 -4.63 0.81
N ASP A 69 8.50 -5.52 1.78
CA ASP A 69 9.81 -5.63 2.44
C ASP A 69 10.88 -6.11 1.47
N TYR A 70 10.47 -6.90 0.47
CA TYR A 70 11.28 -7.45 -0.62
C TYR A 70 10.47 -7.43 -1.92
N GLN A 71 11.13 -7.62 -3.06
CA GLN A 71 10.45 -7.83 -4.35
C GLN A 71 9.65 -9.14 -4.37
N PHE A 72 10.16 -10.16 -3.72
CA PHE A 72 9.51 -11.42 -3.39
C PHE A 72 10.11 -11.99 -2.08
N PRO A 73 9.37 -12.76 -1.29
CA PRO A 73 7.96 -13.11 -1.44
C PRO A 73 7.02 -11.91 -1.25
N CYS A 74 5.73 -12.11 -1.60
CA CYS A 74 4.71 -11.07 -1.48
C CYS A 74 4.49 -10.60 -0.03
N LEU A 75 4.08 -9.34 0.14
CA LEU A 75 3.84 -8.73 1.45
C LEU A 75 2.72 -9.45 2.21
N ALA A 76 1.67 -9.88 1.49
CA ALA A 76 0.54 -10.59 2.07
C ALA A 76 0.97 -11.88 2.79
N SER A 77 1.93 -12.63 2.24
CA SER A 77 2.48 -13.84 2.90
C SER A 77 3.19 -13.51 4.21
N LYS A 78 3.91 -12.40 4.27
CA LYS A 78 4.56 -11.95 5.51
C LYS A 78 3.54 -11.53 6.56
N VAL A 79 2.50 -10.79 6.17
CA VAL A 79 1.42 -10.39 7.08
C VAL A 79 0.61 -11.60 7.55
N HIS A 80 0.34 -12.57 6.67
CA HIS A 80 -0.28 -13.85 7.01
C HIS A 80 0.48 -14.56 8.14
N ASN A 81 1.80 -14.67 8.00
CA ASN A 81 2.67 -15.26 9.01
C ASN A 81 2.62 -14.47 10.33
N LEU A 82 2.76 -13.13 10.29
CA LEU A 82 2.72 -12.28 11.49
C LEU A 82 1.37 -12.35 12.23
N LEU A 83 0.26 -12.51 11.52
CA LEU A 83 -1.06 -12.72 12.12
C LEU A 83 -1.24 -14.14 12.67
N GLY A 84 -0.38 -15.08 12.29
CA GLY A 84 -0.49 -16.50 12.65
C GLY A 84 -1.77 -17.12 12.08
N LEU A 85 -2.10 -16.83 10.83
CA LEU A 85 -3.22 -17.45 10.12
C LEU A 85 -2.80 -18.85 9.65
N LYS A 86 -3.78 -19.76 9.48
CA LYS A 86 -3.51 -21.14 9.06
C LYS A 86 -4.15 -21.50 7.72
N ASN A 87 -5.33 -20.99 7.45
CA ASN A 87 -6.18 -21.45 6.33
C ASN A 87 -6.46 -20.35 5.29
N ALA A 88 -5.95 -19.13 5.48
CA ALA A 88 -6.16 -18.05 4.54
C ALA A 88 -5.22 -18.13 3.34
N GLY A 89 -5.71 -17.85 2.15
CA GLY A 89 -4.88 -17.51 1.00
C GLY A 89 -4.20 -16.15 1.17
N ALA A 90 -3.13 -15.88 0.40
CA ALA A 90 -2.44 -14.59 0.47
C ALA A 90 -1.79 -14.23 -0.86
N TYR A 91 -2.00 -13.01 -1.35
CA TYR A 91 -1.29 -12.44 -2.50
C TYR A 91 -1.30 -10.92 -2.48
N ASP A 92 -0.43 -10.31 -3.28
CA ASP A 92 -0.36 -8.86 -3.46
C ASP A 92 -1.01 -8.43 -4.76
N ILE A 93 -1.56 -7.20 -4.76
CA ILE A 93 -1.97 -6.46 -5.96
C ILE A 93 -1.06 -5.25 -6.12
N LEU A 94 -0.43 -5.13 -7.28
CA LEU A 94 0.35 -3.98 -7.66
C LEU A 94 -0.47 -3.14 -8.66
N ALA A 95 -1.12 -2.09 -8.17
CA ALA A 95 -1.89 -1.14 -8.97
C ALA A 95 -1.71 0.29 -8.42
N ASN A 96 -0.53 0.58 -7.89
CA ASN A 96 -0.12 1.89 -7.39
C ASN A 96 -1.17 2.53 -6.44
N CYS A 97 -1.50 3.81 -6.67
CA CYS A 97 -2.40 4.58 -5.81
C CYS A 97 -3.86 4.09 -5.83
N THR A 98 -4.27 3.32 -6.85
CA THR A 98 -5.61 2.74 -6.97
C THR A 98 -5.70 1.32 -6.41
N GLY A 99 -4.58 0.77 -5.93
CA GLY A 99 -4.48 -0.62 -5.50
C GLY A 99 -5.51 -1.01 -4.44
N PHE A 100 -5.77 -0.16 -3.45
CA PHE A 100 -6.73 -0.48 -2.39
C PHE A 100 -8.17 -0.60 -2.92
N GLN A 101 -8.59 0.31 -3.82
CA GLN A 101 -9.91 0.24 -4.45
C GLN A 101 -10.05 -1.00 -5.31
N ILE A 102 -9.01 -1.34 -6.09
CA ILE A 102 -8.97 -2.56 -6.89
C ILE A 102 -9.00 -3.80 -5.97
N GLY A 103 -8.29 -3.77 -4.85
CA GLY A 103 -8.32 -4.85 -3.85
C GLY A 103 -9.71 -5.06 -3.25
N ILE A 104 -10.44 -3.99 -2.94
CA ILE A 104 -11.85 -4.08 -2.47
C ILE A 104 -12.74 -4.67 -3.57
N SER A 105 -12.62 -4.19 -4.81
CA SER A 105 -13.40 -4.72 -5.94
C SER A 105 -13.12 -6.20 -6.15
N THR A 106 -11.85 -6.60 -6.18
CA THR A 106 -11.41 -8.00 -6.31
C THR A 106 -11.96 -8.86 -5.16
N ALA A 107 -11.94 -8.36 -3.93
CA ALA A 107 -12.49 -9.07 -2.78
C ALA A 107 -14.01 -9.29 -2.91
N VAL A 108 -14.75 -8.27 -3.35
CA VAL A 108 -16.20 -8.38 -3.58
C VAL A 108 -16.51 -9.41 -4.65
N GLU A 109 -15.79 -9.36 -5.80
CA GLU A 109 -15.97 -10.33 -6.88
C GLU A 109 -15.65 -11.77 -6.43
N LYS A 110 -14.57 -11.93 -5.65
CA LYS A 110 -14.21 -13.25 -5.09
C LYS A 110 -15.30 -13.79 -4.16
N ILE A 111 -15.84 -12.96 -3.28
CA ILE A 111 -16.91 -13.36 -2.35
C ILE A 111 -18.21 -13.67 -3.10
N LYS A 112 -18.56 -12.92 -4.16
CA LYS A 112 -19.75 -13.16 -4.97
C LYS A 112 -19.67 -14.50 -5.69
N ASN A 113 -18.53 -14.85 -6.24
CA ASN A 113 -18.33 -16.00 -7.12
C ASN A 113 -17.89 -17.28 -6.41
N ASP A 114 -17.47 -17.20 -5.13
CA ASP A 114 -17.01 -18.35 -4.36
C ASP A 114 -17.75 -18.44 -3.03
N LYS A 115 -18.66 -19.42 -2.91
CA LYS A 115 -19.49 -19.61 -1.72
C LYS A 115 -18.71 -19.96 -0.46
N HIS A 116 -17.49 -20.47 -0.60
CA HIS A 116 -16.63 -20.85 0.52
C HIS A 116 -15.85 -19.64 1.08
N VAL A 117 -15.72 -18.56 0.32
CA VAL A 117 -15.06 -17.33 0.76
C VAL A 117 -16.09 -16.39 1.38
N LYS A 118 -15.89 -16.02 2.64
CA LYS A 118 -16.79 -15.18 3.43
C LYS A 118 -16.17 -13.87 3.84
N ASN A 119 -14.90 -13.88 4.26
CA ASN A 119 -14.21 -12.72 4.80
C ASN A 119 -12.84 -12.56 4.16
N ILE A 120 -12.59 -11.42 3.55
CA ILE A 120 -11.32 -11.06 2.94
C ILE A 120 -10.73 -9.85 3.64
N LEU A 121 -9.50 -9.96 4.09
CA LEU A 121 -8.75 -8.85 4.66
C LEU A 121 -7.99 -8.14 3.54
N VAL A 122 -8.41 -6.92 3.21
CA VAL A 122 -7.76 -6.06 2.22
C VAL A 122 -6.91 -5.02 2.95
N ILE A 123 -5.64 -4.91 2.58
CA ILE A 123 -4.66 -4.04 3.22
C ILE A 123 -4.01 -3.16 2.15
N GLY A 124 -4.09 -1.84 2.30
CA GLY A 124 -3.25 -0.91 1.56
C GLY A 124 -2.01 -0.59 2.39
N SER A 125 -0.82 -0.75 1.83
CA SER A 125 0.43 -0.43 2.50
C SER A 125 1.38 0.30 1.56
N ALA A 126 1.84 1.47 1.98
CA ALA A 126 2.76 2.29 1.21
C ALA A 126 3.91 2.75 2.10
N VAL A 127 5.13 2.34 1.75
CA VAL A 127 6.39 2.82 2.32
C VAL A 127 7.21 3.43 1.20
N GLN A 128 7.12 4.74 1.04
CA GLN A 128 7.71 5.47 -0.09
C GLN A 128 8.90 6.32 0.33
N SER A 129 8.95 6.74 1.60
CA SER A 129 9.93 7.70 2.08
C SER A 129 11.40 7.30 1.86
N PRO A 130 11.80 6.00 1.88
CA PRO A 130 13.17 5.61 1.60
C PRO A 130 13.61 5.81 0.14
N PHE A 131 12.65 5.95 -0.79
CA PHE A 131 12.88 6.04 -2.23
C PHE A 131 12.73 7.45 -2.78
N LEU A 132 12.45 8.44 -1.93
CA LEU A 132 12.23 9.82 -2.37
C LEU A 132 13.53 10.48 -2.81
N ASP A 133 13.50 11.02 -4.02
CA ASP A 133 14.57 11.88 -4.53
C ASP A 133 14.36 13.32 -4.04
N TRP A 134 15.14 13.74 -3.07
CA TRP A 134 15.07 15.08 -2.50
C TRP A 134 15.70 16.16 -3.38
N SER A 135 16.39 15.81 -4.47
CA SER A 135 16.84 16.77 -5.48
C SER A 135 15.66 17.31 -6.30
N SER A 136 14.56 16.54 -6.40
CA SER A 136 13.32 16.92 -7.04
C SER A 136 12.22 17.17 -5.99
N ALA A 137 12.00 18.45 -5.68
CA ALA A 137 10.96 18.87 -4.75
C ALA A 137 9.55 18.45 -5.22
N GLU A 138 9.32 18.52 -6.52
CA GLU A 138 8.02 18.24 -7.15
C GLU A 138 7.62 16.77 -7.00
N ASN A 139 8.59 15.86 -6.97
CA ASN A 139 8.33 14.44 -6.75
C ASN A 139 8.20 14.08 -5.27
N SER A 140 8.97 14.72 -4.40
CA SER A 140 9.11 14.30 -3.00
C SER A 140 8.10 14.91 -2.03
N MET A 141 7.55 16.08 -2.34
CA MET A 141 6.71 16.83 -1.40
C MET A 141 5.31 16.23 -1.18
N TYR A 142 4.85 15.34 -2.06
CA TYR A 142 3.51 14.74 -1.99
C TYR A 142 3.45 13.49 -1.12
N PHE A 143 4.55 12.78 -0.99
CA PHE A 143 4.56 11.41 -0.45
C PHE A 143 4.70 11.35 1.07
N GLY A 144 4.18 10.26 1.61
CA GLY A 144 4.31 9.83 2.99
C GLY A 144 4.09 8.33 3.09
N ASP A 145 4.35 7.78 4.27
CA ASP A 145 4.20 6.35 4.55
C ASP A 145 2.95 6.11 5.38
N GLY A 146 2.30 4.99 5.14
CA GLY A 146 1.12 4.60 5.88
C GLY A 146 0.55 3.26 5.45
N SER A 147 -0.31 2.72 6.29
CA SER A 147 -1.08 1.53 5.98
C SER A 147 -2.50 1.64 6.54
N GLY A 148 -3.47 1.10 5.81
CA GLY A 148 -4.85 0.97 6.20
C GLY A 148 -5.38 -0.41 5.83
N ALA A 149 -6.40 -0.90 6.55
CA ALA A 149 -7.00 -2.19 6.25
C ALA A 149 -8.51 -2.17 6.45
N ALA A 150 -9.20 -2.99 5.66
CA ALA A 150 -10.62 -3.26 5.79
C ALA A 150 -10.89 -4.77 5.67
N ILE A 151 -11.98 -5.23 6.30
CA ILE A 151 -12.49 -6.57 6.07
C ILE A 151 -13.72 -6.46 5.19
N VAL A 152 -13.68 -7.14 4.05
CA VAL A 152 -14.81 -7.30 3.13
C VAL A 152 -15.48 -8.61 3.46
N SER A 153 -16.76 -8.56 3.78
CA SER A 153 -17.53 -9.72 4.23
C SER A 153 -18.76 -9.92 3.35
N ARG A 154 -19.25 -11.16 3.33
CA ARG A 154 -20.51 -11.50 2.65
C ARG A 154 -21.68 -10.79 3.32
N VAL A 155 -22.55 -10.21 2.51
CA VAL A 155 -23.75 -9.53 2.93
C VAL A 155 -24.99 -10.17 2.27
N PRO A 156 -26.21 -9.94 2.81
CA PRO A 156 -27.46 -10.40 2.19
C PRO A 156 -27.62 -9.85 0.75
N LYS A 157 -28.42 -10.55 -0.05
CA LYS A 157 -28.78 -10.11 -1.41
C LYS A 157 -29.38 -8.70 -1.36
N GLY A 158 -28.97 -7.84 -2.28
CA GLY A 158 -29.40 -6.44 -2.38
C GLY A 158 -28.51 -5.44 -1.65
N TYR A 159 -27.50 -5.91 -0.95
CA TYR A 159 -26.49 -5.06 -0.28
C TYR A 159 -25.10 -5.25 -0.88
N GLY A 160 -24.22 -4.28 -0.63
CA GLY A 160 -22.81 -4.33 -1.00
C GLY A 160 -22.45 -3.37 -2.13
N MET A 161 -21.38 -3.68 -2.85
CA MET A 161 -20.88 -2.86 -3.95
C MET A 161 -21.83 -2.92 -5.16
N LEU A 162 -22.29 -1.75 -5.61
CA LEU A 162 -23.25 -1.64 -6.73
C LEU A 162 -22.57 -1.79 -8.07
N SER A 163 -21.43 -1.11 -8.28
CA SER A 163 -20.66 -1.17 -9.51
C SER A 163 -19.18 -0.91 -9.24
N SER A 164 -18.33 -1.30 -10.16
CA SER A 164 -16.91 -0.99 -10.18
C SER A 164 -16.47 -0.80 -11.63
N GLU A 165 -15.68 0.23 -11.88
CA GLU A 165 -15.09 0.50 -13.18
C GLU A 165 -13.58 0.75 -13.01
N ILE A 166 -12.77 0.20 -13.91
CA ILE A 166 -11.32 0.36 -13.92
C ILE A 166 -10.93 0.80 -15.32
N ILE A 167 -10.35 2.01 -15.42
CA ILE A 167 -9.87 2.59 -16.67
C ILE A 167 -8.37 2.85 -16.55
N CYS A 168 -7.62 2.53 -17.59
CA CYS A 168 -6.19 2.81 -17.67
C CYS A 168 -5.89 3.80 -18.81
N ASN A 169 -5.16 4.87 -18.47
CA ASN A 169 -4.51 5.72 -19.46
C ASN A 169 -2.98 5.55 -19.32
N SER A 170 -2.37 4.88 -20.28
CA SER A 170 -0.94 4.54 -20.27
C SER A 170 -0.03 5.60 -20.92
N ASN A 171 -0.57 6.71 -21.43
CA ASN A 171 0.21 7.73 -22.14
C ASN A 171 1.31 8.36 -21.26
N ALA A 172 1.09 8.42 -19.95
CA ALA A 172 2.03 8.97 -18.97
C ALA A 172 2.77 7.91 -18.16
N TYR A 173 2.97 6.71 -18.72
CA TYR A 173 3.60 5.58 -18.03
C TYR A 173 5.00 5.91 -17.48
N GLU A 174 5.77 6.71 -18.22
CA GLU A 174 7.13 7.09 -17.85
C GLU A 174 7.24 8.26 -16.87
N ASP A 175 6.15 8.97 -16.59
CA ASP A 175 6.19 10.22 -15.81
C ASP A 175 6.45 9.99 -14.32
N VAL A 176 5.96 8.86 -13.77
CA VAL A 176 6.15 8.52 -12.36
C VAL A 176 6.60 7.08 -12.23
N LYS A 177 7.87 6.88 -11.88
CA LYS A 177 8.46 5.55 -11.75
C LYS A 177 9.51 5.49 -10.64
N LEU A 178 9.64 4.32 -10.03
CA LEU A 178 10.77 3.97 -9.19
C LEU A 178 11.83 3.30 -10.06
N VAL A 179 12.91 4.00 -10.33
CA VAL A 179 14.02 3.49 -11.15
C VAL A 179 14.86 2.53 -10.32
N GLY A 180 15.05 1.33 -10.85
CA GLY A 180 15.86 0.29 -10.21
C GLY A 180 15.04 -0.77 -9.47
N GLY A 181 15.56 -1.97 -9.42
CA GLY A 181 14.93 -3.12 -8.81
C GLY A 181 14.02 -3.93 -9.73
N GLY A 182 13.63 -3.41 -10.89
CA GLY A 182 12.88 -4.14 -11.91
C GLY A 182 13.80 -4.85 -12.92
N SER A 183 13.19 -5.54 -13.89
CA SER A 183 13.93 -6.28 -14.93
C SER A 183 14.76 -5.39 -15.86
N LEU A 184 14.34 -4.14 -16.05
CA LEU A 184 15.08 -3.17 -16.88
C LEU A 184 16.37 -2.72 -16.17
N LEU A 185 16.33 -2.54 -14.85
CA LEU A 185 17.47 -2.16 -14.04
C LEU A 185 17.49 -3.00 -12.74
N PRO A 186 17.98 -4.24 -12.79
CA PRO A 186 18.01 -5.13 -11.64
C PRO A 186 18.82 -4.57 -10.47
N SER A 187 18.38 -4.85 -9.23
CA SER A 187 19.13 -4.54 -8.02
C SER A 187 20.33 -5.49 -7.91
N ASN A 188 21.51 -5.02 -8.25
CA ASN A 188 22.77 -5.73 -8.03
C ASN A 188 23.82 -4.79 -7.45
N LYS A 189 24.97 -5.34 -7.03
CA LYS A 189 26.06 -4.55 -6.42
C LYS A 189 26.61 -3.43 -7.33
N TYR A 190 26.41 -3.55 -8.64
CA TYR A 190 26.88 -2.57 -9.62
C TYR A 190 26.05 -1.29 -9.60
N ASN A 191 24.73 -1.41 -9.41
CA ASN A 191 23.79 -0.28 -9.47
C ASN A 191 23.84 0.61 -8.22
N PHE A 192 24.39 0.13 -7.11
CA PHE A 192 24.54 0.90 -5.86
C PHE A 192 25.83 1.73 -5.78
N LYS A 193 26.82 1.48 -6.67
CA LYS A 193 28.09 2.20 -6.65
C LYS A 193 28.14 3.47 -7.51
N ASN A 194 27.12 3.69 -8.36
CA ASN A 194 27.10 4.77 -9.35
C ASN A 194 26.01 5.83 -9.09
N LYS A 195 25.66 6.05 -7.83
CA LYS A 195 24.80 7.16 -7.42
C LYS A 195 25.53 8.13 -6.53
#